data_d0078d5e819e5aea3c2671bf3084d2fe
#
_entry.id   d0078d5e819e5aea3c2671bf3084d2fe
#
_cell.length_a   1.000
_cell.length_b   1.000
_cell.length_c   1.000
_cell.angle_alpha   90.00
_cell.angle_beta   90.00
_cell.angle_gamma   90.00
#
_symmetry.space_group_name_H-M   'P 1'
#
loop_
_entity.id
_entity.type
_entity.pdbx_description
1 polymer ?
#
loop_
_entity_poly.entity_id
_entity_poly.type
_entity_poly.pdbx_seq_one_letter_code
_entity_poly.pdbx_strand_id
1 'polypeptide(L)'
;IAENIREVYRYYKQQGWNYQQYIACMDPLYEEHGLNPYSLTSDMYGKFLSELFECWYKDYRRGKQPYIRQFENYIGILLGLPPESCEQQGRCGIQYVVEADGSAYPCDFYMLDEYCLGNFNEHTIDYMDEQRKKIHFQEVSMRFSKECKSCPYIQLCRNGCQRNRVEQADGTYKNYFCDAYRF
;
A
#
# COMPACT_ATOMS: atom_id res chain seq x y z
N ILE A 1 2.44 -0.11 17.34
CA ILE A 1 2.88 1.19 16.75
C ILE A 1 1.68 2.10 16.52
N ALA A 2 0.58 1.60 15.94
CA ALA A 2 -0.57 2.45 15.60
C ALA A 2 -1.10 3.26 16.81
N GLU A 3 -1.24 2.65 17.97
CA GLU A 3 -1.75 3.31 19.18
C GLU A 3 -0.77 4.30 19.83
N ASN A 4 0.53 4.18 19.51
CA ASN A 4 1.60 4.96 20.14
C ASN A 4 2.35 5.85 19.13
N ILE A 5 1.72 6.21 18.03
CA ILE A 5 2.38 6.89 16.91
C ILE A 5 3.04 8.22 17.32
N ARG A 6 2.45 8.97 18.24
CA ARG A 6 3.03 10.24 18.74
C ARG A 6 4.39 10.02 19.44
N GLU A 7 4.52 8.92 20.16
CA GLU A 7 5.78 8.56 20.84
C GLU A 7 6.80 8.05 19.83
N VAL A 8 6.38 7.18 18.91
CA VAL A 8 7.24 6.65 17.84
C VAL A 8 7.76 7.79 16.95
N TYR A 9 6.89 8.70 16.53
CA TYR A 9 7.27 9.88 15.74
C TYR A 9 8.33 10.72 16.46
N ARG A 10 8.13 11.01 17.75
CA ARG A 10 9.09 11.77 18.58
C ARG A 10 10.42 11.05 18.68
N TYR A 11 10.39 9.75 18.94
CA TYR A 11 11.59 8.92 19.04
C TYR A 11 12.37 8.92 17.71
N TYR A 12 11.73 8.69 16.57
CA TYR A 12 12.40 8.69 15.27
C TYR A 12 13.06 10.05 14.96
N LYS A 13 12.40 11.13 15.30
CA LYS A 13 13.01 12.47 15.18
C LYS A 13 14.22 12.67 16.09
N GLN A 14 14.19 12.18 17.32
CA GLN A 14 15.33 12.24 18.25
C GLN A 14 16.53 11.44 17.74
N GLN A 15 16.27 10.34 17.03
CA GLN A 15 17.32 9.54 16.39
C GLN A 15 17.82 10.14 15.05
N GLY A 16 17.23 11.24 14.59
CA GLY A 16 17.59 11.82 13.29
C GLY A 16 17.10 11.03 12.09
N TRP A 17 16.12 10.13 12.24
CA TRP A 17 15.55 9.35 11.16
C TRP A 17 14.53 10.18 10.37
N ASN A 18 15.05 10.92 9.40
CA ASN A 18 14.29 11.92 8.66
C ASN A 18 13.56 11.36 7.43
N TYR A 19 13.79 10.11 7.06
CA TYR A 19 13.07 9.40 6.00
C TYR A 19 12.27 8.27 6.61
N GLN A 20 10.94 8.38 6.56
CA GLN A 20 10.05 7.47 7.26
C GLN A 20 9.01 6.88 6.31
N GLN A 21 8.78 5.58 6.42
CA GLN A 21 7.70 4.87 5.75
C GLN A 21 6.97 4.01 6.77
N TYR A 22 5.66 4.13 6.79
CA TYR A 22 4.78 3.34 7.64
C TYR A 22 3.93 2.43 6.75
N ILE A 23 4.13 1.13 6.86
CA ILE A 23 3.40 0.12 6.10
C ILE A 23 2.33 -0.46 7.00
N ALA A 24 1.08 -0.48 6.52
CA ALA A 24 -0.02 -1.10 7.24
C ALA A 24 0.26 -2.59 7.46
N CYS A 25 0.06 -3.07 8.69
CA CYS A 25 0.13 -4.50 8.99
C CYS A 25 -0.95 -5.23 8.18
N MET A 26 -0.56 -6.31 7.51
CA MET A 26 -1.44 -7.07 6.64
C MET A 26 -1.77 -8.43 7.27
N ASP A 27 -3.05 -8.79 7.16
CA ASP A 27 -3.50 -10.14 7.49
C ASP A 27 -3.01 -11.14 6.42
N PRO A 28 -2.98 -12.45 6.69
CA PRO A 28 -2.66 -13.46 5.68
C PRO A 28 -3.55 -13.37 4.44
N LEU A 29 -3.03 -13.77 3.27
CA LEU A 29 -3.67 -13.46 1.98
C LEU A 29 -5.10 -14.01 1.83
N TYR A 30 -5.42 -15.13 2.39
CA TYR A 30 -6.73 -15.79 2.22
C TYR A 30 -7.57 -15.75 3.49
N GLU A 31 -7.17 -14.95 4.46
CA GLU A 31 -7.94 -14.76 5.68
C GLU A 31 -8.77 -13.48 5.61
N GLU A 32 -9.87 -13.47 6.32
CA GLU A 32 -10.68 -12.27 6.48
C GLU A 32 -9.92 -11.21 7.27
N HIS A 33 -9.93 -9.97 6.78
CA HIS A 33 -9.27 -8.86 7.45
C HIS A 33 -9.87 -8.59 8.84
N GLY A 34 -9.01 -8.30 9.81
CA GLY A 34 -9.41 -7.86 11.13
C GLY A 34 -9.64 -8.99 12.14
N LEU A 35 -9.45 -10.26 11.78
CA LEU A 35 -9.74 -11.40 12.66
C LEU A 35 -8.58 -11.78 13.60
N ASN A 36 -7.36 -11.43 13.25
CA ASN A 36 -6.20 -11.78 14.06
C ASN A 36 -5.98 -10.79 15.22
N PRO A 37 -5.42 -11.22 16.36
CA PRO A 37 -5.12 -10.32 17.49
C PRO A 37 -4.19 -9.17 17.15
N TYR A 38 -3.41 -9.29 16.08
CA TYR A 38 -2.48 -8.27 15.58
C TYR A 38 -3.05 -7.46 14.40
N SER A 39 -4.24 -7.79 13.92
CA SER A 39 -4.84 -7.13 12.77
C SER A 39 -5.00 -5.64 12.99
N LEU A 40 -4.67 -4.86 11.97
CA LEU A 40 -4.91 -3.43 11.94
C LEU A 40 -6.35 -3.19 11.44
N THR A 41 -7.22 -2.65 12.28
CA THR A 41 -8.57 -2.28 11.87
C THR A 41 -8.58 -0.93 11.13
N SER A 42 -9.65 -0.67 10.37
CA SER A 42 -9.81 0.61 9.66
C SER A 42 -9.84 1.80 10.63
N ASP A 43 -10.52 1.67 11.78
CA ASP A 43 -10.59 2.71 12.82
C ASP A 43 -9.22 2.99 13.44
N MET A 44 -8.47 1.94 13.78
CA MET A 44 -7.10 2.09 14.31
C MET A 44 -6.18 2.77 13.28
N TYR A 45 -6.31 2.41 12.01
CA TYR A 45 -5.50 3.00 10.95
C TYR A 45 -5.88 4.45 10.68
N GLY A 46 -7.17 4.80 10.69
CA GLY A 46 -7.65 6.18 10.57
C GLY A 46 -7.12 7.07 11.70
N LYS A 47 -7.23 6.60 12.94
CA LYS A 47 -6.66 7.30 14.10
C LYS A 47 -5.14 7.48 13.98
N PHE A 48 -4.42 6.42 13.59
CA PHE A 48 -2.98 6.47 13.34
C PHE A 48 -2.62 7.53 12.31
N LEU A 49 -3.29 7.55 11.16
CA LEU A 49 -3.02 8.51 10.08
C LEU A 49 -3.27 9.95 10.53
N SER A 50 -4.37 10.19 11.24
CA SER A 50 -4.73 11.51 11.77
C SER A 50 -3.69 12.02 12.77
N GLU A 51 -3.30 11.18 13.74
CA GLU A 51 -2.31 11.56 14.75
C GLU A 51 -0.91 11.76 14.17
N LEU A 52 -0.52 10.92 13.21
CA LEU A 52 0.74 11.07 12.48
C LEU A 52 0.75 12.39 11.68
N PHE A 53 -0.35 12.69 10.99
CA PHE A 53 -0.49 13.94 10.24
C PHE A 53 -0.42 15.17 11.13
N GLU A 54 -1.09 15.17 12.30
CA GLU A 54 -1.01 16.28 13.25
C GLU A 54 0.43 16.54 13.72
N CYS A 55 1.18 15.47 14.03
CA CYS A 55 2.58 15.59 14.42
C CYS A 55 3.43 16.17 13.28
N TRP A 56 3.28 15.61 12.10
CA TRP A 56 3.98 16.04 10.91
C TRP A 56 3.63 17.49 10.51
N TYR A 57 2.37 17.84 10.49
CA TYR A 57 1.89 19.19 10.12
C TYR A 57 2.37 20.27 11.10
N LYS A 58 2.40 19.95 12.40
CA LYS A 58 2.99 20.85 13.41
C LYS A 58 4.47 21.15 13.12
N ASP A 59 5.22 20.15 12.69
CA ASP A 59 6.63 20.33 12.34
C ASP A 59 6.81 20.97 10.96
N TYR A 60 5.93 20.65 10.00
CA TYR A 60 5.88 21.30 8.68
C TYR A 60 5.76 22.82 8.81
N ARG A 61 4.86 23.31 9.64
CA ARG A 61 4.71 24.76 9.91
C ARG A 61 5.94 25.42 10.51
N ARG A 62 6.91 24.64 10.97
CA ARG A 62 8.19 25.10 11.54
C ARG A 62 9.39 24.83 10.64
N GLY A 63 9.16 24.22 9.48
CA GLY A 63 10.23 23.79 8.57
C GLY A 63 11.11 22.67 9.14
N LYS A 64 10.55 21.81 10.01
CA LYS A 64 11.28 20.73 10.75
C LYS A 64 10.66 19.35 10.59
N GLN A 65 9.76 19.17 9.61
CA GLN A 65 9.11 17.90 9.35
C GLN A 65 10.09 16.87 8.76
N PRO A 66 9.99 15.60 9.15
CA PRO A 66 10.63 14.51 8.42
C PRO A 66 9.92 14.28 7.09
N TYR A 67 10.63 13.67 6.15
CA TYR A 67 10.04 13.09 4.95
C TYR A 67 9.21 11.88 5.34
N ILE A 68 7.89 11.94 5.22
CA ILE A 68 6.99 10.79 5.40
C ILE A 68 6.44 10.41 4.02
N ARG A 69 6.89 9.29 3.49
CA ARG A 69 6.60 8.85 2.11
C ARG A 69 5.12 8.97 1.73
N GLN A 70 4.21 8.62 2.61
CA GLN A 70 2.77 8.68 2.35
C GLN A 70 2.29 10.13 2.16
N PHE A 71 2.70 11.06 3.02
CA PHE A 71 2.28 12.47 2.92
C PHE A 71 2.93 13.17 1.74
N GLU A 72 4.19 12.89 1.47
CA GLU A 72 4.89 13.44 0.31
C GLU A 72 4.25 12.97 -1.01
N ASN A 73 3.81 11.70 -1.07
CA ASN A 73 3.04 11.22 -2.21
C ASN A 73 1.69 11.94 -2.36
N TYR A 74 0.95 12.17 -1.26
CA TYR A 74 -0.31 12.93 -1.33
C TYR A 74 -0.08 14.36 -1.81
N ILE A 75 0.94 15.03 -1.29
CA ILE A 75 1.30 16.39 -1.74
C ILE A 75 1.70 16.36 -3.23
N GLY A 76 2.54 15.41 -3.62
CA GLY A 76 2.95 15.23 -5.01
C GLY A 76 1.76 15.06 -5.95
N ILE A 77 0.80 14.20 -5.58
CA ILE A 77 -0.43 13.99 -6.37
C ILE A 77 -1.24 15.28 -6.51
N LEU A 78 -1.39 16.06 -5.43
CA LEU A 78 -2.09 17.35 -5.46
C LEU A 78 -1.38 18.38 -6.34
N LEU A 79 -0.07 18.28 -6.46
CA LEU A 79 0.75 19.10 -7.36
C LEU A 79 0.86 18.56 -8.79
N GLY A 80 0.15 17.47 -9.11
CA GLY A 80 0.16 16.84 -10.44
C GLY A 80 1.36 15.93 -10.71
N LEU A 81 2.13 15.58 -9.69
CA LEU A 81 3.27 14.67 -9.82
C LEU A 81 2.83 13.20 -9.68
N PRO A 82 3.50 12.25 -10.34
CA PRO A 82 3.24 10.83 -10.15
C PRO A 82 3.70 10.38 -8.76
N PRO A 83 2.92 9.53 -8.05
CA PRO A 83 3.34 9.00 -6.77
C PRO A 83 4.47 7.97 -6.91
N GLU A 84 5.38 7.94 -5.95
CA GLU A 84 6.42 6.92 -5.84
C GLU A 84 5.87 5.57 -5.35
N SER A 85 4.89 5.62 -4.45
CA SER A 85 4.29 4.44 -3.86
C SER A 85 3.31 3.77 -4.82
N CYS A 86 3.48 2.47 -5.07
CA CYS A 86 2.58 1.71 -5.93
C CYS A 86 1.14 1.67 -5.41
N GLU A 87 0.94 1.70 -4.08
CA GLU A 87 -0.40 1.74 -3.49
C GLU A 87 -1.18 3.00 -3.88
N GLN A 88 -0.48 4.11 -4.15
CA GLN A 88 -1.08 5.38 -4.57
C GLN A 88 -1.08 5.58 -6.09
N GLN A 89 -0.61 4.61 -6.86
CA GLN A 89 -0.72 4.62 -8.33
C GLN A 89 -2.08 4.12 -8.84
N GLY A 90 -2.83 3.38 -8.01
CA GLY A 90 -4.14 2.80 -8.38
C GLY A 90 -4.03 1.52 -9.20
N ARG A 91 -2.82 1.07 -9.48
CA ARG A 91 -2.52 -0.19 -10.18
C ARG A 91 -1.21 -0.77 -9.69
N CYS A 92 -1.09 -2.09 -9.74
CA CYS A 92 0.19 -2.75 -9.48
C CYS A 92 1.19 -2.48 -10.62
N GLY A 93 2.42 -2.18 -10.24
CA GLY A 93 3.53 -1.99 -11.18
C GLY A 93 4.05 -3.32 -11.76
N ILE A 94 5.01 -3.21 -12.67
CA ILE A 94 5.83 -4.33 -13.12
C ILE A 94 7.10 -4.33 -12.29
N GLN A 95 7.26 -5.38 -11.49
CA GLN A 95 8.47 -5.64 -10.71
C GLN A 95 8.69 -7.15 -10.60
N TYR A 96 9.89 -7.54 -10.22
CA TYR A 96 10.25 -8.92 -9.95
C TYR A 96 10.86 -8.98 -8.56
N VAL A 97 10.22 -9.72 -7.66
CA VAL A 97 10.80 -10.09 -6.37
C VAL A 97 11.40 -11.47 -6.55
N VAL A 98 12.69 -11.62 -6.23
CA VAL A 98 13.44 -12.84 -6.49
C VAL A 98 13.87 -13.46 -5.18
N GLU A 99 13.57 -14.73 -5.00
CA GLU A 99 14.04 -15.52 -3.86
C GLU A 99 15.45 -16.10 -4.10
N ALA A 100 16.04 -16.65 -3.05
CA ALA A 100 17.42 -17.15 -3.08
C ALA A 100 17.64 -18.32 -4.06
N ASP A 101 16.59 -19.06 -4.39
CA ASP A 101 16.62 -20.16 -5.38
C ASP A 101 16.44 -19.68 -6.83
N GLY A 102 16.21 -18.37 -7.02
CA GLY A 102 15.96 -17.75 -8.32
C GLY A 102 14.48 -17.65 -8.71
N SER A 103 13.56 -18.14 -7.90
CA SER A 103 12.11 -18.01 -8.13
C SER A 103 11.69 -16.55 -8.11
N ALA A 104 10.82 -16.15 -9.04
CA ALA A 104 10.40 -14.76 -9.25
C ALA A 104 8.90 -14.60 -9.06
N TYR A 105 8.51 -13.50 -8.40
CA TYR A 105 7.14 -13.16 -8.06
C TYR A 105 6.79 -11.72 -8.47
N PRO A 106 5.50 -11.39 -8.70
CA PRO A 106 5.08 -10.06 -9.14
C PRO A 106 5.16 -8.99 -8.06
N CYS A 107 5.19 -9.38 -6.77
CA CYS A 107 5.20 -8.48 -5.63
C CYS A 107 5.64 -9.25 -4.37
N ASP A 108 6.34 -8.58 -3.46
CA ASP A 108 6.77 -9.10 -2.15
C ASP A 108 5.59 -9.54 -1.25
N PHE A 109 4.39 -9.00 -1.48
CA PHE A 109 3.17 -9.41 -0.78
C PHE A 109 2.44 -10.60 -1.43
N TYR A 110 2.95 -11.13 -2.53
CA TYR A 110 2.37 -12.23 -3.31
C TYR A 110 3.43 -13.29 -3.64
N MET A 111 4.29 -13.60 -2.66
CA MET A 111 5.31 -14.64 -2.77
C MET A 111 4.71 -16.00 -2.38
N LEU A 112 3.79 -16.49 -3.20
CA LEU A 112 3.09 -17.78 -3.06
C LEU A 112 3.18 -18.54 -4.39
N ASP A 113 3.12 -19.86 -4.35
CA ASP A 113 3.34 -20.74 -5.51
C ASP A 113 2.45 -20.37 -6.72
N GLU A 114 1.19 -20.03 -6.47
CA GLU A 114 0.25 -19.61 -7.53
C GLU A 114 0.58 -18.29 -8.19
N TYR A 115 1.43 -17.47 -7.59
CA TYR A 115 1.93 -16.21 -8.15
C TYR A 115 3.35 -16.32 -8.69
N CYS A 116 3.95 -17.51 -8.65
CA CYS A 116 5.29 -17.72 -9.19
C CYS A 116 5.29 -17.48 -10.71
N LEU A 117 6.13 -16.53 -11.15
CA LEU A 117 6.26 -16.17 -12.56
C LEU A 117 7.26 -17.08 -13.30
N GLY A 118 8.09 -17.80 -12.55
CA GLY A 118 9.16 -18.64 -13.06
C GLY A 118 10.43 -18.51 -12.25
N ASN A 119 11.54 -19.03 -12.77
CA ASN A 119 12.85 -19.01 -12.10
C ASN A 119 13.91 -18.43 -13.02
N PHE A 120 14.70 -17.47 -12.55
CA PHE A 120 15.73 -16.79 -13.35
C PHE A 120 16.88 -17.69 -13.79
N ASN A 121 17.04 -18.87 -13.17
CA ASN A 121 18.01 -19.87 -13.63
C ASN A 121 17.53 -20.64 -14.88
N GLU A 122 16.23 -20.59 -15.19
CA GLU A 122 15.58 -21.42 -16.21
C GLU A 122 14.81 -20.61 -17.26
N HIS A 123 14.32 -19.42 -16.88
CA HIS A 123 13.37 -18.65 -17.68
C HIS A 123 13.88 -17.23 -17.95
N THR A 124 13.46 -16.68 -19.09
CA THR A 124 13.73 -15.29 -19.47
C THR A 124 12.71 -14.33 -18.86
N ILE A 125 13.00 -13.03 -18.87
CA ILE A 125 12.08 -11.97 -18.46
C ILE A 125 10.80 -12.00 -19.31
N ASP A 126 10.91 -12.20 -20.62
CA ASP A 126 9.75 -12.28 -21.52
C ASP A 126 8.81 -13.42 -21.12
N TYR A 127 9.36 -14.58 -20.75
CA TYR A 127 8.55 -15.69 -20.22
C TYR A 127 7.80 -15.28 -18.96
N MET A 128 8.48 -14.63 -18.00
CA MET A 128 7.87 -14.18 -16.75
C MET A 128 6.80 -13.12 -16.97
N ASP A 129 6.98 -12.23 -17.94
CA ASP A 129 5.96 -11.25 -18.31
C ASP A 129 4.71 -11.91 -18.90
N GLU A 130 4.87 -12.97 -19.68
CA GLU A 130 3.73 -13.74 -20.17
C GLU A 130 3.01 -14.48 -19.03
N GLN A 131 3.73 -15.02 -18.02
CA GLN A 131 3.07 -15.60 -16.85
C GLN A 131 2.32 -14.54 -16.05
N ARG A 132 2.91 -13.34 -15.85
CA ARG A 132 2.25 -12.21 -15.18
C ARG A 132 0.93 -11.83 -15.87
N LYS A 133 0.89 -11.82 -17.19
CA LYS A 133 -0.33 -11.57 -17.98
C LYS A 133 -1.37 -12.67 -17.76
N LYS A 134 -0.95 -13.95 -17.74
CA LYS A 134 -1.87 -15.09 -17.53
C LYS A 134 -2.57 -15.04 -16.18
N ILE A 135 -1.89 -14.62 -15.12
CA ILE A 135 -2.50 -14.47 -13.79
C ILE A 135 -3.27 -13.15 -13.63
N HIS A 136 -3.32 -12.31 -14.67
CA HIS A 136 -4.04 -11.02 -14.68
C HIS A 136 -3.69 -10.10 -13.52
N PHE A 137 -2.45 -10.16 -13.01
CA PHE A 137 -2.06 -9.49 -11.77
C PHE A 137 -2.29 -7.98 -11.77
N GLN A 138 -2.02 -7.33 -12.91
CA GLN A 138 -2.21 -5.89 -13.05
C GLN A 138 -3.68 -5.53 -13.30
N GLU A 139 -4.37 -6.29 -14.15
CA GLU A 139 -5.77 -6.06 -14.52
C GLU A 139 -6.70 -6.17 -13.32
N VAL A 140 -6.48 -7.14 -12.44
CA VAL A 140 -7.23 -7.28 -11.18
C VAL A 140 -7.04 -6.03 -10.31
N SER A 141 -5.85 -5.48 -10.26
CA SER A 141 -5.55 -4.27 -9.47
C SER A 141 -6.30 -3.01 -9.95
N MET A 142 -6.84 -3.02 -11.18
CA MET A 142 -7.59 -1.90 -11.76
C MET A 142 -9.12 -2.03 -11.62
N ARG A 143 -9.63 -3.12 -11.03
CA ARG A 143 -11.07 -3.36 -10.86
C ARG A 143 -11.61 -2.63 -9.64
N PHE A 144 -11.87 -1.34 -9.76
CA PHE A 144 -12.39 -0.51 -8.68
C PHE A 144 -13.89 -0.65 -8.52
N SER A 145 -14.38 -0.65 -7.28
CA SER A 145 -15.81 -0.64 -6.97
C SER A 145 -16.48 0.63 -7.54
N LYS A 146 -17.81 0.56 -7.73
CA LYS A 146 -18.59 1.72 -8.18
C LYS A 146 -18.51 2.88 -7.23
N GLU A 147 -18.46 2.61 -5.92
CA GLU A 147 -18.27 3.63 -4.88
C GLU A 147 -16.95 4.38 -5.03
N CYS A 148 -15.87 3.68 -5.36
CA CYS A 148 -14.57 4.31 -5.58
C CYS A 148 -14.60 5.29 -6.77
N LYS A 149 -15.32 4.94 -7.84
CA LYS A 149 -15.40 5.78 -9.05
C LYS A 149 -16.08 7.12 -8.81
N SER A 150 -17.00 7.20 -7.84
CA SER A 150 -17.71 8.43 -7.44
C SER A 150 -17.15 9.08 -6.17
N CYS A 151 -16.10 8.53 -5.57
CA CYS A 151 -15.55 9.02 -4.32
C CYS A 151 -14.74 10.31 -4.53
N PRO A 152 -14.97 11.37 -3.73
CA PRO A 152 -14.21 12.63 -3.87
C PRO A 152 -12.71 12.46 -3.54
N TYR A 153 -12.35 11.43 -2.78
CA TYR A 153 -10.95 11.14 -2.39
C TYR A 153 -10.22 10.20 -3.35
N ILE A 154 -10.87 9.75 -4.45
CA ILE A 154 -10.27 8.75 -5.35
C ILE A 154 -8.94 9.21 -5.95
N GLN A 155 -8.76 10.51 -6.16
CA GLN A 155 -7.52 11.07 -6.70
C GLN A 155 -6.31 10.81 -5.79
N LEU A 156 -6.52 10.77 -4.48
CA LEU A 156 -5.47 10.53 -3.49
C LEU A 156 -5.37 9.04 -3.12
N CYS A 157 -6.50 8.43 -2.76
CA CYS A 157 -6.57 7.06 -2.28
C CYS A 157 -6.30 6.02 -3.39
N ARG A 158 -6.88 6.21 -4.59
CA ARG A 158 -6.79 5.30 -5.75
C ARG A 158 -7.00 3.82 -5.41
N ASN A 159 -7.81 3.57 -4.37
CA ASN A 159 -8.13 2.25 -3.84
C ASN A 159 -6.94 1.52 -3.16
N GLY A 160 -5.83 2.20 -2.88
CA GLY A 160 -4.69 1.67 -2.12
C GLY A 160 -4.05 0.42 -2.71
N CYS A 161 -3.29 -0.30 -1.89
CA CYS A 161 -2.65 -1.55 -2.26
C CYS A 161 -3.68 -2.65 -2.56
N GLN A 162 -3.49 -3.42 -3.63
CA GLN A 162 -4.34 -4.57 -3.98
C GLN A 162 -4.44 -5.58 -2.82
N ARG A 163 -3.40 -5.73 -2.04
CA ARG A 163 -3.31 -6.65 -0.90
C ARG A 163 -4.32 -6.35 0.21
N ASN A 164 -4.74 -5.11 0.32
CA ASN A 164 -5.71 -4.64 1.31
C ASN A 164 -7.13 -4.51 0.74
N ARG A 165 -7.42 -5.12 -0.41
CA ARG A 165 -8.72 -4.99 -1.04
C ARG A 165 -9.58 -6.22 -0.82
N VAL A 166 -10.86 -5.97 -0.59
CA VAL A 166 -11.90 -6.99 -0.42
C VAL A 166 -12.73 -7.04 -1.70
N GLU A 167 -12.93 -8.25 -2.22
CA GLU A 167 -13.77 -8.48 -3.38
C GLU A 167 -15.24 -8.21 -3.05
N GLN A 168 -15.92 -7.53 -3.94
CA GLN A 168 -17.34 -7.23 -3.85
C GLN A 168 -18.15 -8.23 -4.67
N ALA A 169 -19.44 -8.34 -4.40
CA ALA A 169 -20.32 -9.30 -5.10
C ALA A 169 -20.38 -9.11 -6.63
N ASP A 170 -19.97 -7.96 -7.14
CA ASP A 170 -19.94 -7.66 -8.59
C ASP A 170 -18.54 -7.89 -9.23
N GLY A 171 -17.62 -8.55 -8.51
CA GLY A 171 -16.26 -8.84 -8.98
C GLY A 171 -15.33 -7.62 -9.02
N THR A 172 -15.73 -6.51 -8.42
CA THR A 172 -14.89 -5.33 -8.19
C THR A 172 -14.26 -5.38 -6.81
N TYR A 173 -13.35 -4.45 -6.52
CA TYR A 173 -12.59 -4.44 -5.27
C TYR A 173 -12.69 -3.09 -4.56
N LYS A 174 -12.83 -3.14 -3.22
CA LYS A 174 -12.80 -1.98 -2.33
C LYS A 174 -11.74 -2.17 -1.26
N ASN A 175 -10.97 -1.14 -0.97
CA ASN A 175 -9.94 -1.22 0.07
C ASN A 175 -10.57 -1.41 1.45
N TYR A 176 -10.04 -2.34 2.24
CA TYR A 176 -10.44 -2.59 3.63
C TYR A 176 -10.30 -1.34 4.50
N PHE A 177 -9.26 -0.53 4.27
CA PHE A 177 -9.02 0.72 4.97
C PHE A 177 -9.74 1.94 4.35
N CYS A 178 -10.80 1.72 3.56
CA CYS A 178 -11.51 2.80 2.86
C CYS A 178 -11.94 3.93 3.81
N ASP A 179 -12.47 3.58 4.99
CA ASP A 179 -12.95 4.57 5.95
C ASP A 179 -11.79 5.31 6.63
N ALA A 180 -10.65 4.66 6.85
CA ALA A 180 -9.43 5.30 7.34
C ALA A 180 -8.91 6.40 6.39
N TYR A 181 -9.05 6.23 5.07
CA TYR A 181 -8.64 7.23 4.08
C TYR A 181 -9.62 8.39 3.91
N ARG A 182 -10.78 8.35 4.57
CA ARG A 182 -11.80 9.41 4.54
C ARG A 182 -11.76 10.30 5.79
N PHE A 183 -10.96 9.96 6.76
CA PHE A 183 -10.77 10.74 7.97
C PHE A 183 -10.16 12.11 7.70
#